data_55323042d77332b3db70d9c7f501826d
#
_entry.id   55323042d77332b3db70d9c7f501826d
#
_cell.length_a   1.000
_cell.length_b   1.000
_cell.length_c   1.000
_cell.angle_alpha   90.00
_cell.angle_beta   90.00
_cell.angle_gamma   90.00
#
_symmetry.space_group_name_H-M   'P 1'
#
loop_
_entity.id
_entity.type
_entity.pdbx_description
1 polymer ?
#
loop_
_entity_poly.entity_id
_entity_poly.type
_entity_poly.pdbx_seq_one_letter_code
_entity_poly.pdbx_strand_id
1 'polypeptide(L)'
;MSEEQISYGAMRDKIQEAISWTRMEQYDDAITVFENYLSILSSEGDLQDKRFAASAFSYYGLCVAMVRRKYAEAVKYCNVSVKANFMDPEHRINLALVYLERDDRKNAVKNLEAGLRLQPSNKRIHRIFKEIGRRKALMFSFLSRRNLLNVWIGKLREPKSDS
;
A
#
# COMPACT_ATOMS: atom_id res chain seq x y z
N MET A 1 -23.02 11.21 25.52
CA MET A 1 -21.76 10.93 24.84
C MET A 1 -20.69 11.81 25.49
N SER A 2 -19.65 11.22 26.04
CA SER A 2 -18.55 11.99 26.65
C SER A 2 -17.74 12.71 25.57
N GLU A 3 -17.08 13.83 25.91
CA GLU A 3 -16.19 14.55 24.99
C GLU A 3 -15.11 13.65 24.41
N GLU A 4 -14.64 12.67 25.17
CA GLU A 4 -13.69 11.64 24.76
C GLU A 4 -14.23 10.73 23.64
N GLN A 5 -15.50 10.34 23.68
CA GLN A 5 -16.14 9.53 22.62
C GLN A 5 -16.32 10.32 21.32
N ILE A 6 -16.60 11.62 21.43
CA ILE A 6 -16.70 12.52 20.27
C ILE A 6 -15.31 12.71 19.64
N SER A 7 -14.27 12.88 20.46
CA SER A 7 -12.88 13.01 20.02
C SER A 7 -12.39 11.73 19.30
N TYR A 8 -12.71 10.55 19.83
CA TYR A 8 -12.34 9.27 19.22
C TYR A 8 -13.05 9.02 17.89
N GLY A 9 -14.34 9.35 17.80
CA GLY A 9 -15.12 9.27 16.56
C GLY A 9 -14.52 10.15 15.46
N ALA A 10 -14.25 11.41 15.77
CA ALA A 10 -13.65 12.34 14.84
C ALA A 10 -12.26 11.89 14.35
N MET A 11 -11.46 11.28 15.22
CA MET A 11 -10.19 10.68 14.86
C MET A 11 -10.35 9.52 13.87
N ARG A 12 -11.32 8.63 14.10
CA ARG A 12 -11.61 7.52 13.18
C ARG A 12 -12.01 8.01 11.79
N ASP A 13 -12.84 9.06 11.75
CA ASP A 13 -13.27 9.67 10.48
C ASP A 13 -12.06 10.24 9.70
N LYS A 14 -11.14 10.92 10.39
CA LYS A 14 -9.91 11.44 9.77
C LYS A 14 -9.00 10.33 9.24
N ILE A 15 -8.84 9.24 9.98
CA ILE A 15 -8.07 8.08 9.50
C ILE A 15 -8.76 7.42 8.31
N GLN A 16 -10.10 7.33 8.30
CA GLN A 16 -10.85 6.79 7.17
C GLN A 16 -10.71 7.67 5.91
N GLU A 17 -10.66 8.99 6.09
CA GLU A 17 -10.36 9.95 5.03
C GLU A 17 -8.95 9.72 4.47
N ALA A 18 -7.93 9.58 5.33
CA ALA A 18 -6.56 9.27 4.92
C ALA A 18 -6.44 7.92 4.19
N ILE A 19 -7.20 6.89 4.61
CA ILE A 19 -7.29 5.62 3.88
C ILE A 19 -7.84 5.86 2.45
N SER A 20 -8.86 6.70 2.31
CA SER A 20 -9.45 7.05 1.02
C SER A 20 -8.45 7.80 0.14
N TRP A 21 -7.74 8.78 0.67
CA TRP A 21 -6.67 9.50 -0.04
C TRP A 21 -5.55 8.57 -0.49
N THR A 22 -5.13 7.63 0.36
CA THR A 22 -4.12 6.63 -0.01
C THR A 22 -4.59 5.76 -1.20
N ARG A 23 -5.87 5.40 -1.26
CA ARG A 23 -6.46 4.67 -2.39
C ARG A 23 -6.49 5.49 -3.68
N MET A 24 -6.57 6.82 -3.57
CA MET A 24 -6.48 7.79 -4.68
C MET A 24 -5.03 8.20 -4.99
N GLU A 25 -4.04 7.56 -4.36
CA GLU A 25 -2.61 7.83 -4.52
C GLU A 25 -2.17 9.22 -4.02
N GLN A 26 -2.99 9.87 -3.19
CA GLN A 26 -2.70 11.13 -2.50
C GLN A 26 -1.93 10.85 -1.19
N TYR A 27 -0.71 10.35 -1.34
CA TYR A 27 0.07 9.82 -0.21
C TYR A 27 0.60 10.89 0.73
N ASP A 28 0.92 12.08 0.23
CA ASP A 28 1.49 13.19 1.02
C ASP A 28 0.46 13.74 2.03
N ASP A 29 -0.80 13.90 1.61
CA ASP A 29 -1.87 14.34 2.48
C ASP A 29 -2.21 13.25 3.51
N ALA A 30 -2.32 12.01 3.04
CA ALA A 30 -2.67 10.87 3.88
C ALA A 30 -1.64 10.61 4.99
N ILE A 31 -0.34 10.71 4.70
CA ILE A 31 0.71 10.40 5.68
C ILE A 31 0.67 11.35 6.86
N THR A 32 0.40 12.64 6.63
CA THR A 32 0.30 13.66 7.68
C THR A 32 -0.82 13.34 8.67
N VAL A 33 -1.97 12.90 8.16
CA VAL A 33 -3.10 12.51 9.01
C VAL A 33 -2.77 11.24 9.81
N PHE A 34 -2.19 10.22 9.17
CA PHE A 34 -1.77 9.03 9.89
C PHE A 34 -0.79 9.33 11.02
N GLU A 35 0.20 10.18 10.81
CA GLU A 35 1.19 10.54 11.83
C GLU A 35 0.60 11.25 13.04
N ASN A 36 -0.43 12.06 12.82
CA ASN A 36 -1.11 12.77 13.90
C ASN A 36 -1.98 11.84 14.76
N TYR A 37 -2.52 10.78 14.21
CA TYR A 37 -3.55 9.99 14.91
C TYR A 37 -3.17 8.55 15.24
N LEU A 38 -2.16 7.97 14.60
CA LEU A 38 -1.79 6.57 14.83
C LEU A 38 -1.23 6.30 16.23
N SER A 39 -0.62 7.29 16.86
CA SER A 39 -0.12 7.17 18.23
C SER A 39 -1.27 6.95 19.24
N ILE A 40 -2.43 7.51 18.96
CA ILE A 40 -3.63 7.38 19.79
C ILE A 40 -4.27 6.00 19.61
N LEU A 41 -4.33 5.50 18.38
CA LEU A 41 -4.90 4.18 18.05
C LEU A 41 -4.15 3.00 18.66
N SER A 42 -2.87 3.16 18.96
CA SER A 42 -2.04 2.05 19.47
C SER A 42 -2.24 1.80 20.97
N SER A 43 -2.88 2.69 21.70
CA SER A 43 -2.96 2.66 23.16
C SER A 43 -4.19 1.99 23.74
N GLU A 44 -5.31 1.89 23.00
CA GLU A 44 -6.58 1.40 23.53
C GLU A 44 -7.41 0.65 22.47
N GLY A 45 -8.23 -0.34 22.88
CA GLY A 45 -9.28 -0.80 22.02
C GLY A 45 -9.70 -2.28 22.09
N ASP A 46 -10.96 -2.53 21.77
CA ASP A 46 -11.56 -3.83 21.58
C ASP A 46 -11.13 -4.48 20.22
N LEU A 47 -11.71 -5.63 19.87
CA LEU A 47 -11.40 -6.35 18.62
C LEU A 47 -11.73 -5.56 17.35
N GLN A 48 -12.75 -4.69 17.38
CA GLN A 48 -13.14 -3.85 16.25
C GLN A 48 -12.11 -2.74 16.04
N ASP A 49 -11.62 -2.16 17.11
CA ASP A 49 -10.56 -1.14 17.07
C ASP A 49 -9.22 -1.72 16.61
N LYS A 50 -8.92 -2.96 17.01
CA LYS A 50 -7.72 -3.67 16.52
C LYS A 50 -7.75 -3.92 15.00
N ARG A 51 -8.91 -4.25 14.42
CA ARG A 51 -9.06 -4.39 12.97
C ARG A 51 -8.93 -3.04 12.25
N PHE A 52 -9.53 -2.00 12.81
CA PHE A 52 -9.43 -0.65 12.28
C PHE A 52 -7.98 -0.15 12.35
N ALA A 53 -7.31 -0.32 13.49
CA ALA A 53 -5.91 0.02 13.65
C ALA A 53 -5.02 -0.76 12.66
N ALA A 54 -5.28 -2.06 12.45
CA ALA A 54 -4.58 -2.85 11.45
C ALA A 54 -4.73 -2.26 10.04
N SER A 55 -5.94 -1.82 9.68
CA SER A 55 -6.16 -1.14 8.40
C SER A 55 -5.38 0.16 8.32
N ALA A 56 -5.45 1.02 9.34
CA ALA A 56 -4.70 2.27 9.39
C ALA A 56 -3.20 2.05 9.25
N PHE A 57 -2.61 1.11 9.98
CA PHE A 57 -1.19 0.77 9.87
C PHE A 57 -0.81 0.21 8.49
N SER A 58 -1.69 -0.54 7.84
CA SER A 58 -1.46 -1.05 6.49
C SER A 58 -1.33 0.07 5.46
N TYR A 59 -2.25 1.03 5.49
CA TYR A 59 -2.25 2.17 4.58
C TYR A 59 -1.13 3.17 4.93
N TYR A 60 -0.88 3.41 6.21
CA TYR A 60 0.28 4.21 6.64
C TYR A 60 1.60 3.62 6.14
N GLY A 61 1.80 2.30 6.28
CA GLY A 61 2.98 1.64 5.75
C GLY A 61 3.16 1.87 4.26
N LEU A 62 2.07 1.84 3.47
CA LEU A 62 2.12 2.17 2.05
C LEU A 62 2.56 3.63 1.83
N CYS A 63 1.98 4.60 2.57
CA CYS A 63 2.39 6.02 2.50
C CYS A 63 3.87 6.21 2.85
N VAL A 64 4.38 5.55 3.89
CA VAL A 64 5.81 5.59 4.27
C VAL A 64 6.71 5.12 3.13
N ALA A 65 6.32 4.08 2.40
CA ALA A 65 7.07 3.62 1.24
C ALA A 65 7.04 4.62 0.08
N MET A 66 5.87 5.18 -0.23
CA MET A 66 5.68 6.05 -1.38
C MET A 66 6.30 7.43 -1.19
N VAL A 67 6.11 8.05 0.00
CA VAL A 67 6.57 9.41 0.31
C VAL A 67 8.01 9.42 0.82
N ARG A 68 8.31 8.58 1.83
CA ARG A 68 9.58 8.61 2.57
C ARG A 68 10.61 7.60 2.09
N ARG A 69 10.21 6.64 1.25
CA ARG A 69 11.07 5.54 0.76
C ARG A 69 11.73 4.71 1.88
N LYS A 70 11.13 4.72 3.08
CA LYS A 70 11.58 3.92 4.22
C LYS A 70 11.01 2.50 4.13
N TYR A 71 11.45 1.73 3.14
CA TYR A 71 10.85 0.43 2.79
C TYR A 71 10.88 -0.60 3.91
N ALA A 72 11.96 -0.63 4.71
CA ALA A 72 12.06 -1.56 5.84
C ALA A 72 11.02 -1.27 6.92
N GLU A 73 10.78 0.00 7.21
CA GLU A 73 9.76 0.47 8.14
C GLU A 73 8.36 0.21 7.58
N ALA A 74 8.11 0.57 6.32
CA ALA A 74 6.86 0.31 5.62
C ALA A 74 6.46 -1.18 5.65
N VAL A 75 7.40 -2.08 5.38
CA VAL A 75 7.19 -3.54 5.45
C VAL A 75 6.82 -3.97 6.87
N LYS A 76 7.41 -3.38 7.92
CA LYS A 76 7.05 -3.70 9.32
C LYS A 76 5.58 -3.35 9.59
N TYR A 77 5.12 -2.13 9.26
CA TYR A 77 3.73 -1.72 9.45
C TYR A 77 2.76 -2.63 8.69
N CYS A 78 3.01 -2.89 7.42
CA CYS A 78 2.15 -3.76 6.63
C CYS A 78 2.13 -5.21 7.16
N ASN A 79 3.25 -5.75 7.65
CA ASN A 79 3.29 -7.09 8.23
C ASN A 79 2.53 -7.17 9.56
N VAL A 80 2.60 -6.15 10.42
CA VAL A 80 1.78 -6.06 11.63
C VAL A 80 0.30 -6.14 11.26
N SER A 81 -0.13 -5.40 10.26
CA SER A 81 -1.51 -5.39 9.77
C SER A 81 -1.96 -6.75 9.22
N VAL A 82 -1.12 -7.39 8.40
CA VAL A 82 -1.37 -8.74 7.87
C VAL A 82 -1.52 -9.78 8.99
N LYS A 83 -0.74 -9.66 10.08
CA LYS A 83 -0.84 -10.56 11.24
C LYS A 83 -2.11 -10.30 12.05
N ALA A 84 -2.46 -9.04 12.25
CA ALA A 84 -3.62 -8.64 13.05
C ALA A 84 -4.95 -9.00 12.36
N ASN A 85 -5.02 -8.88 11.02
CA ASN A 85 -6.19 -9.24 10.23
C ASN A 85 -5.78 -9.93 8.92
N PHE A 86 -5.44 -11.22 9.02
CA PHE A 86 -4.93 -12.02 7.90
C PHE A 86 -5.97 -12.31 6.81
N MET A 87 -7.27 -12.14 7.11
CA MET A 87 -8.38 -12.38 6.18
C MET A 87 -8.67 -11.18 5.27
N ASP A 88 -8.10 -10.01 5.53
CA ASP A 88 -8.30 -8.85 4.68
C ASP A 88 -7.28 -8.82 3.54
N PRO A 89 -7.71 -8.98 2.27
CA PRO A 89 -6.81 -8.96 1.12
C PRO A 89 -6.14 -7.61 0.91
N GLU A 90 -6.71 -6.50 1.39
CA GLU A 90 -6.13 -5.16 1.25
C GLU A 90 -4.77 -5.04 1.93
N HIS A 91 -4.57 -5.70 3.08
CA HIS A 91 -3.27 -5.71 3.74
C HIS A 91 -2.19 -6.39 2.90
N ARG A 92 -2.56 -7.47 2.18
CA ARG A 92 -1.68 -8.16 1.24
C ARG A 92 -1.38 -7.29 0.01
N ILE A 93 -2.38 -6.57 -0.48
CA ILE A 93 -2.21 -5.63 -1.61
C ILE A 93 -1.25 -4.51 -1.23
N ASN A 94 -1.46 -3.86 -0.09
CA ASN A 94 -0.60 -2.76 0.35
C ASN A 94 0.85 -3.22 0.57
N LEU A 95 1.05 -4.39 1.21
CA LEU A 95 2.38 -4.98 1.36
C LEU A 95 3.03 -5.30 0.00
N ALA A 96 2.26 -5.80 -0.95
CA ALA A 96 2.76 -6.06 -2.30
C ALA A 96 3.16 -4.78 -3.03
N LEU A 97 2.39 -3.69 -2.89
CA LEU A 97 2.74 -2.38 -3.46
C LEU A 97 4.04 -1.83 -2.85
N VAL A 98 4.24 -1.97 -1.53
CA VAL A 98 5.52 -1.62 -0.87
C VAL A 98 6.68 -2.41 -1.47
N TYR A 99 6.51 -3.72 -1.70
CA TYR A 99 7.53 -4.54 -2.34
C TYR A 99 7.78 -4.14 -3.80
N LEU A 100 6.75 -3.75 -4.56
CA LEU A 100 6.91 -3.26 -5.93
C LEU A 100 7.68 -1.94 -5.98
N GLU A 101 7.40 -1.03 -5.05
CA GLU A 101 8.12 0.25 -4.97
C GLU A 101 9.61 0.05 -4.63
N ARG A 102 9.92 -0.98 -3.84
CA ARG A 102 11.30 -1.41 -3.54
C ARG A 102 11.96 -2.23 -4.64
N ASP A 103 11.26 -2.53 -5.71
CA ASP A 103 11.68 -3.41 -6.81
C ASP A 103 11.82 -4.91 -6.43
N ASP A 104 11.20 -5.32 -5.33
CA ASP A 104 11.15 -6.71 -4.85
C ASP A 104 9.92 -7.44 -5.43
N ARG A 105 10.00 -7.72 -6.72
CA ARG A 105 8.90 -8.34 -7.48
C ARG A 105 8.51 -9.71 -6.94
N LYS A 106 9.48 -10.49 -6.46
CA LYS A 106 9.23 -11.85 -5.93
C LYS A 106 8.29 -11.81 -4.72
N ASN A 107 8.58 -10.97 -3.75
CA ASN A 107 7.74 -10.83 -2.56
C ASN A 107 6.41 -10.14 -2.87
N ALA A 108 6.37 -9.21 -3.81
CA ALA A 108 5.14 -8.60 -4.28
C ALA A 108 4.17 -9.66 -4.85
N VAL A 109 4.62 -10.47 -5.80
CA VAL A 109 3.82 -11.55 -6.42
C VAL A 109 3.32 -12.52 -5.35
N LYS A 110 4.18 -12.97 -4.43
CA LYS A 110 3.79 -13.86 -3.32
C LYS A 110 2.64 -13.29 -2.48
N ASN A 111 2.67 -11.99 -2.19
CA ASN A 111 1.60 -11.35 -1.42
C ASN A 111 0.31 -11.17 -2.24
N LEU A 112 0.40 -10.83 -3.52
CA LEU A 112 -0.77 -10.75 -4.40
C LEU A 112 -1.44 -12.11 -4.58
N GLU A 113 -0.68 -13.19 -4.75
CA GLU A 113 -1.21 -14.55 -4.81
C GLU A 113 -1.90 -14.94 -3.49
N ALA A 114 -1.31 -14.56 -2.34
CA ALA A 114 -1.95 -14.76 -1.05
C ALA A 114 -3.27 -13.97 -0.93
N GLY A 115 -3.33 -12.76 -1.47
CA GLY A 115 -4.56 -11.97 -1.56
C GLY A 115 -5.63 -12.63 -2.46
N LEU A 116 -5.25 -13.21 -3.60
CA LEU A 116 -6.17 -13.93 -4.47
C LEU A 116 -6.71 -15.22 -3.83
N ARG A 117 -5.94 -15.88 -2.97
CA ARG A 117 -6.47 -17.04 -2.21
C ARG A 117 -7.59 -16.63 -1.24
N LEU A 118 -7.55 -15.39 -0.72
CA LEU A 118 -8.61 -14.84 0.13
C LEU A 118 -9.81 -14.35 -0.68
N GLN A 119 -9.55 -13.71 -1.82
CA GLN A 119 -10.56 -13.14 -2.70
C GLN A 119 -10.18 -13.34 -4.17
N PRO A 120 -10.56 -14.48 -4.79
CA PRO A 120 -10.17 -14.81 -6.18
C PRO A 120 -10.64 -13.79 -7.22
N SER A 121 -11.77 -13.12 -6.98
CA SER A 121 -12.36 -12.13 -7.89
C SER A 121 -11.87 -10.69 -7.64
N ASN A 122 -10.83 -10.47 -6.84
CA ASN A 122 -10.35 -9.13 -6.50
C ASN A 122 -9.78 -8.41 -7.73
N LYS A 123 -10.57 -7.47 -8.26
CA LYS A 123 -10.24 -6.71 -9.47
C LYS A 123 -8.96 -5.88 -9.33
N ARG A 124 -8.65 -5.39 -8.11
CA ARG A 124 -7.44 -4.60 -7.85
C ARG A 124 -6.19 -5.46 -8.01
N ILE A 125 -6.20 -6.67 -7.48
CA ILE A 125 -5.08 -7.62 -7.61
C ILE A 125 -4.88 -8.01 -9.08
N HIS A 126 -5.94 -8.36 -9.80
CA HIS A 126 -5.86 -8.68 -11.23
C HIS A 126 -5.29 -7.53 -12.06
N ARG A 127 -5.68 -6.28 -11.76
CA ARG A 127 -5.11 -5.10 -12.42
C ARG A 127 -3.61 -4.97 -12.13
N ILE A 128 -3.18 -5.13 -10.89
CA ILE A 128 -1.76 -5.07 -10.52
C ILE A 128 -0.97 -6.17 -11.24
N PHE A 129 -1.47 -7.39 -11.33
CA PHE A 129 -0.82 -8.46 -12.10
C PHE A 129 -0.68 -8.12 -13.58
N LYS A 130 -1.72 -7.53 -14.19
CA LYS A 130 -1.66 -7.06 -15.58
C LYS A 130 -0.57 -5.98 -15.77
N GLU A 131 -0.42 -5.06 -14.84
CA GLU A 131 0.61 -4.04 -14.87
C GLU A 131 2.02 -4.63 -14.68
N ILE A 132 2.19 -5.56 -13.75
CA ILE A 132 3.45 -6.29 -13.55
C ILE A 132 3.82 -7.08 -14.81
N GLY A 133 2.86 -7.74 -15.46
CA GLY A 133 3.08 -8.51 -16.69
C GLY A 133 3.44 -7.65 -17.89
N ARG A 134 2.87 -6.45 -18.03
CA ARG A 134 3.20 -5.50 -19.11
C ARG A 134 4.59 -4.88 -18.98
N ARG A 135 5.10 -4.73 -17.77
CA ARG A 135 6.45 -4.24 -17.52
C ARG A 135 7.43 -5.39 -17.79
N LYS A 136 7.84 -5.56 -19.04
CA LYS A 136 8.92 -6.49 -19.39
C LYS A 136 10.13 -6.22 -18.50
N ALA A 137 10.91 -7.27 -18.20
CA ALA A 137 12.15 -7.14 -17.43
C ALA A 137 12.98 -5.97 -17.96
N LEU A 138 13.48 -5.12 -17.05
CA LEU A 138 14.37 -4.03 -17.41
C LEU A 138 15.56 -4.62 -18.17
N MET A 139 15.94 -4.02 -19.30
CA MET A 139 17.10 -4.49 -20.07
C MET A 139 18.40 -4.51 -19.25
N PHE A 140 18.45 -3.64 -18.24
CA PHE A 140 19.54 -3.55 -17.28
C PHE A 140 19.01 -3.75 -15.87
N SER A 141 19.09 -4.97 -15.37
CA SER A 141 18.59 -5.35 -14.05
C SER A 141 19.28 -4.64 -12.87
N PHE A 142 20.45 -4.04 -13.12
CA PHE A 142 21.22 -3.28 -12.14
C PHE A 142 20.89 -1.79 -12.11
N LEU A 143 20.08 -1.29 -13.07
CA LEU A 143 19.65 0.10 -13.09
C LEU A 143 18.23 0.20 -12.49
N SER A 144 18.08 1.12 -11.51
CA SER A 144 16.75 1.45 -10.96
C SER A 144 15.78 1.82 -12.08
N ARG A 145 14.49 1.47 -11.92
CA ARG A 145 13.42 1.83 -12.88
C ARG A 145 13.30 3.32 -13.14
N ARG A 146 13.79 4.16 -12.22
CA ARG A 146 13.84 5.62 -12.36
C ARG A 146 15.06 6.13 -13.10
N ASN A 147 15.95 5.23 -13.51
CA ASN A 147 17.07 5.66 -14.33
C ASN A 147 16.55 6.11 -15.70
N LEU A 148 16.94 7.33 -16.10
CA LEU A 148 16.53 7.95 -17.37
C LEU A 148 16.72 7.05 -18.58
N LEU A 149 17.79 6.21 -18.57
CA LEU A 149 18.05 5.24 -19.63
C LEU A 149 16.94 4.18 -19.75
N ASN A 150 16.48 3.63 -18.66
CA ASN A 150 15.39 2.64 -18.69
C ASN A 150 14.04 3.27 -19.12
N VAL A 151 13.79 4.52 -18.72
CA VAL A 151 12.61 5.28 -19.16
C VAL A 151 12.68 5.58 -20.66
N TRP A 152 13.86 5.99 -21.14
CA TRP A 152 14.07 6.32 -22.56
C TRP A 152 13.95 5.09 -23.47
N ILE A 153 14.58 3.97 -23.11
CA ILE A 153 14.48 2.70 -23.84
C ILE A 153 13.05 2.14 -23.80
N GLY A 154 12.33 2.30 -22.67
CA GLY A 154 10.93 1.92 -22.57
C GLY A 154 10.03 2.65 -23.56
N LYS A 155 10.25 3.96 -23.75
CA LYS A 155 9.53 4.79 -24.73
C LYS A 155 9.83 4.41 -26.18
N LEU A 156 11.05 3.99 -26.49
CA LEU A 156 11.43 3.54 -27.84
C LEU A 156 10.79 2.20 -28.24
N ARG A 157 10.28 1.43 -27.25
CA ARG A 157 9.65 0.11 -27.47
C ARG A 157 8.14 0.13 -27.51
N GLU A 158 7.49 1.26 -27.25
CA GLU A 158 6.07 1.39 -27.52
C GLU A 158 5.85 1.37 -29.02
N PRO A 159 5.11 0.38 -29.59
CA PRO A 159 4.77 0.42 -30.99
C PRO A 159 3.91 1.67 -31.21
N LYS A 160 4.29 2.49 -32.18
CA LYS A 160 3.43 3.56 -32.66
C LYS A 160 2.08 2.90 -32.99
N SER A 161 1.01 3.32 -32.33
CA SER A 161 -0.35 3.00 -32.77
C SER A 161 -0.52 3.73 -34.09
N ASP A 162 -0.46 3.01 -35.21
CA ASP A 162 -0.85 3.52 -36.49
C ASP A 162 -2.34 3.89 -36.41
N SER A 163 -2.61 5.16 -36.67
CA SER A 163 -3.95 5.73 -36.83
C SER A 163 -4.52 5.28 -38.16
#